data_07e4489f605311468986e0385c991f6e
#
_entry.id   07e4489f605311468986e0385c991f6e
#
_cell.length_a   1.000
_cell.length_b   1.000
_cell.length_c   1.000
_cell.angle_alpha   90.00
_cell.angle_beta   90.00
_cell.angle_gamma   90.00
#
_symmetry.space_group_name_H-M   'P 1'
#
loop_
_entity.id
_entity.type
_entity.pdbx_description
1 polymer ?
#
loop_
_entity_poly.entity_id
_entity_poly.type
_entity_poly.pdbx_seq_one_letter_code
_entity_poly.pdbx_strand_id
1 'polypeptide(L)'
;TVCMLLCMLPTVAFASGSDYLKIAMLDSGRKYFSADWVKAFLYEAKADGYTHVMLAVGNDGMRFLLDDMSLTVNGTTYESDAVKSAIHAGNEAYYNFDVDELTQSEMDAVLAYAKEKGMGVIPMLNTPGHMDAILDAVESLTGKTCSFNGSARTIDVTNSTAVAFTQAFVQKYVDYFASKGCKYFNMGADEYANDVFTSGPMGFGNLQSAGKYSYYA
;
A
#
# COMPACT_ATOMS: atom_id res chain seq x y z
N THR A 1 7.00 23.60 65.08
CA THR A 1 7.82 23.54 63.84
C THR A 1 7.30 22.41 63.01
N VAL A 2 6.47 22.74 62.02
CA VAL A 2 5.94 21.73 61.05
C VAL A 2 6.95 21.62 59.91
N CYS A 3 7.56 20.46 59.80
CA CYS A 3 8.47 20.14 58.71
C CYS A 3 7.63 19.71 57.50
N MET A 4 7.45 20.58 56.49
CA MET A 4 6.86 20.24 55.21
C MET A 4 7.85 19.39 54.42
N LEU A 5 7.59 18.11 54.33
CA LEU A 5 8.32 17.20 53.42
C LEU A 5 7.80 17.43 51.99
N LEU A 6 8.53 18.22 51.21
CA LEU A 6 8.23 18.41 49.80
C LEU A 6 8.62 17.13 49.07
N CYS A 7 7.65 16.26 48.80
CA CYS A 7 7.87 15.11 47.88
C CYS A 7 8.12 15.65 46.49
N MET A 8 9.37 15.74 46.09
CA MET A 8 9.72 15.88 44.69
C MET A 8 9.36 14.58 43.95
N LEU A 9 8.19 14.58 43.34
CA LEU A 9 7.89 13.55 42.32
C LEU A 9 8.86 13.80 41.17
N PRO A 10 9.56 12.78 40.69
CA PRO A 10 10.36 12.93 39.48
C PRO A 10 9.42 13.33 38.34
N THR A 11 9.54 14.53 37.86
CA THR A 11 8.97 14.91 36.59
C THR A 11 9.64 14.01 35.53
N VAL A 12 8.94 13.00 35.09
CA VAL A 12 9.35 12.29 33.89
C VAL A 12 9.22 13.30 32.76
N ALA A 13 10.32 13.96 32.44
CA ALA A 13 10.41 14.74 31.22
C ALA A 13 10.29 13.76 30.06
N PHE A 14 9.08 13.65 29.51
CA PHE A 14 8.96 13.12 28.19
C PHE A 14 9.78 14.03 27.28
N ALA A 15 10.77 13.44 26.58
CA ALA A 15 11.58 14.18 25.64
C ALA A 15 10.66 14.95 24.68
N SER A 16 10.69 16.27 24.77
CA SER A 16 9.98 17.16 23.86
C SER A 16 10.78 17.22 22.57
N GLY A 17 10.43 16.38 21.65
CA GLY A 17 11.09 16.19 20.38
C GLY A 17 11.02 14.71 20.08
N SER A 18 9.81 14.20 19.83
CA SER A 18 9.66 12.79 19.57
C SER A 18 10.20 12.47 18.18
N ASP A 19 11.27 11.72 18.13
CA ASP A 19 11.69 11.01 16.91
C ASP A 19 10.64 9.97 16.45
N TYR A 20 9.49 9.92 17.12
CA TYR A 20 8.41 8.99 16.82
C TYR A 20 7.49 9.53 15.73
N LEU A 21 7.25 8.71 14.71
CA LEU A 21 6.19 8.94 13.75
C LEU A 21 4.85 8.61 14.40
N LYS A 22 3.92 9.57 14.39
CA LYS A 22 2.52 9.34 14.74
C LYS A 22 1.76 9.25 13.44
N ILE A 23 1.29 8.05 13.11
CA ILE A 23 0.74 7.72 11.79
C ILE A 23 -0.75 7.45 11.92
N ALA A 24 -1.57 8.20 11.19
CA ALA A 24 -2.96 7.83 10.91
C ALA A 24 -3.00 7.08 9.58
N MET A 25 -3.87 6.08 9.45
CA MET A 25 -4.02 5.30 8.22
C MET A 25 -5.35 5.58 7.54
N LEU A 26 -5.30 5.73 6.21
CA LEU A 26 -6.45 5.80 5.34
C LEU A 26 -6.34 4.74 4.25
N ASP A 27 -7.30 3.83 4.19
CA ASP A 27 -7.37 2.79 3.17
C ASP A 27 -8.17 3.28 1.95
N SER A 28 -7.46 3.86 0.99
CA SER A 28 -8.01 4.29 -0.29
C SER A 28 -7.98 3.19 -1.35
N GLY A 29 -7.39 2.04 -1.06
CA GLY A 29 -7.43 0.87 -1.95
C GLY A 29 -8.81 0.25 -1.96
N ARG A 30 -9.40 0.02 -0.78
CA ARG A 30 -10.72 -0.61 -0.62
C ARG A 30 -11.89 0.35 -0.80
N LYS A 31 -11.68 1.64 -0.65
CA LYS A 31 -12.72 2.65 -0.78
C LYS A 31 -12.20 3.91 -1.46
N TYR A 32 -12.95 4.45 -2.40
CA TYR A 32 -12.64 5.73 -3.01
C TYR A 32 -12.86 6.90 -2.04
N PHE A 33 -11.89 7.80 -2.03
CA PHE A 33 -11.96 9.10 -1.37
C PHE A 33 -11.48 10.15 -2.36
N SER A 34 -12.27 11.20 -2.57
CA SER A 34 -11.85 12.31 -3.44
C SER A 34 -10.60 13.02 -2.86
N ALA A 35 -9.87 13.70 -3.72
CA ALA A 35 -8.71 14.49 -3.30
C ALA A 35 -9.03 15.48 -2.18
N ASP A 36 -10.20 16.12 -2.25
CA ASP A 36 -10.63 17.07 -1.21
C ASP A 36 -10.95 16.38 0.12
N TRP A 37 -11.52 15.18 0.07
CA TRP A 37 -11.74 14.40 1.28
C TRP A 37 -10.40 13.96 1.91
N VAL A 38 -9.43 13.51 1.11
CA VAL A 38 -8.09 13.15 1.60
C VAL A 38 -7.38 14.36 2.22
N LYS A 39 -7.50 15.55 1.61
CA LYS A 39 -6.97 16.80 2.19
C LYS A 39 -7.64 17.15 3.53
N ALA A 40 -8.96 16.97 3.64
CA ALA A 40 -9.68 17.17 4.90
C ALA A 40 -9.19 16.19 5.98
N PHE A 41 -8.99 14.90 5.62
CA PHE A 41 -8.43 13.91 6.54
C PHE A 41 -7.01 14.27 7.01
N LEU A 42 -6.15 14.75 6.10
CA LEU A 42 -4.81 15.26 6.44
C LEU A 42 -4.88 16.45 7.42
N TYR A 43 -5.84 17.35 7.23
CA TYR A 43 -6.05 18.49 8.12
C TYR A 43 -6.44 18.06 9.54
N GLU A 44 -7.43 17.17 9.66
CA GLU A 44 -7.88 16.64 10.95
C GLU A 44 -6.78 15.83 11.63
N ALA A 45 -6.09 14.94 10.90
CA ALA A 45 -4.97 14.19 11.45
C ALA A 45 -3.87 15.12 12.00
N LYS A 46 -3.60 16.23 11.30
CA LYS A 46 -2.64 17.24 11.81
C LYS A 46 -3.13 17.90 13.08
N ALA A 47 -4.41 18.28 13.14
CA ALA A 47 -5.02 18.90 14.33
C ALA A 47 -4.96 17.96 15.55
N ASP A 48 -5.10 16.65 15.32
CA ASP A 48 -5.01 15.61 16.37
C ASP A 48 -3.56 15.23 16.74
N GLY A 49 -2.58 15.91 16.14
CA GLY A 49 -1.16 15.76 16.48
C GLY A 49 -0.46 14.58 15.80
N TYR A 50 -1.04 14.02 14.74
CA TYR A 50 -0.33 13.08 13.89
C TYR A 50 0.75 13.80 13.07
N THR A 51 1.83 13.09 12.75
CA THR A 51 2.94 13.59 11.94
C THR A 51 2.87 13.13 10.50
N HIS A 52 2.23 11.97 10.27
CA HIS A 52 2.14 11.31 8.97
C HIS A 52 0.75 10.72 8.77
N VAL A 53 0.37 10.62 7.50
CA VAL A 53 -0.75 9.79 7.07
C VAL A 53 -0.19 8.66 6.19
N MET A 54 -0.50 7.42 6.54
CA MET A 54 -0.29 6.28 5.65
C MET A 54 -1.50 6.17 4.74
N LEU A 55 -1.27 6.33 3.44
CA LEU A 55 -2.30 6.30 2.41
C LEU A 55 -2.16 5.03 1.58
N ALA A 56 -3.04 4.06 1.81
CA ALA A 56 -3.08 2.86 1.01
C ALA A 56 -3.70 3.16 -0.35
N VAL A 57 -2.90 3.18 -1.41
CA VAL A 57 -3.34 3.43 -2.79
C VAL A 57 -3.65 2.13 -3.53
N GLY A 58 -3.11 1.01 -3.05
CA GLY A 58 -3.40 -0.35 -3.50
C GLY A 58 -3.51 -1.28 -2.30
N ASN A 59 -4.71 -1.86 -2.09
CA ASN A 59 -5.05 -2.81 -1.05
C ASN A 59 -6.33 -3.54 -1.48
N ASP A 60 -6.20 -4.78 -1.95
CA ASP A 60 -7.16 -5.53 -2.75
C ASP A 60 -7.45 -4.81 -4.08
N GLY A 61 -8.15 -3.69 -4.08
CA GLY A 61 -8.32 -2.82 -5.25
C GLY A 61 -7.21 -1.79 -5.40
N MET A 62 -7.14 -1.18 -6.58
CA MET A 62 -6.19 -0.15 -6.93
C MET A 62 -6.93 1.11 -7.38
N ARG A 63 -6.91 2.18 -6.57
CA ARG A 63 -7.70 3.39 -6.82
C ARG A 63 -6.87 4.64 -7.07
N PHE A 64 -5.63 4.44 -7.49
CA PHE A 64 -4.75 5.50 -7.96
C PHE A 64 -3.86 4.95 -9.06
N LEU A 65 -4.00 5.49 -10.26
CA LEU A 65 -3.15 5.16 -11.40
C LEU A 65 -2.32 6.38 -11.82
N LEU A 66 -1.09 6.12 -12.23
CA LEU A 66 -0.22 7.14 -12.80
C LEU A 66 -0.63 7.46 -14.24
N ASP A 67 -0.29 8.66 -14.72
CA ASP A 67 -0.56 9.03 -16.10
C ASP A 67 0.12 8.08 -17.10
N ASP A 68 1.35 7.68 -16.80
CA ASP A 68 2.05 6.61 -17.51
C ASP A 68 2.15 5.36 -16.63
N MET A 69 1.44 4.30 -17.00
CA MET A 69 1.49 2.99 -16.36
C MET A 69 2.28 1.95 -17.17
N SER A 70 3.03 2.37 -18.20
CA SER A 70 3.85 1.43 -18.98
C SER A 70 4.87 0.70 -18.11
N LEU A 71 5.08 -0.59 -18.37
CA LEU A 71 6.00 -1.44 -17.62
C LEU A 71 6.86 -2.26 -18.59
N THR A 72 8.14 -2.41 -18.28
CA THR A 72 9.00 -3.37 -18.98
C THR A 72 9.42 -4.47 -18.00
N VAL A 73 9.00 -5.69 -18.29
CA VAL A 73 9.21 -6.86 -17.43
C VAL A 73 9.83 -7.98 -18.26
N ASN A 74 11.01 -8.46 -17.88
CA ASN A 74 11.74 -9.53 -18.57
C ASN A 74 11.89 -9.29 -20.07
N GLY A 75 12.12 -8.03 -20.48
CA GLY A 75 12.29 -7.65 -21.89
C GLY A 75 10.99 -7.47 -22.68
N THR A 76 9.83 -7.66 -22.06
CA THR A 76 8.52 -7.37 -22.66
C THR A 76 8.01 -6.03 -22.13
N THR A 77 7.64 -5.13 -23.02
CA THR A 77 6.99 -3.86 -22.66
C THR A 77 5.48 -4.01 -22.73
N TYR A 78 4.82 -3.62 -21.65
CA TYR A 78 3.37 -3.49 -21.56
C TYR A 78 3.05 -2.00 -21.62
N GLU A 79 2.28 -1.59 -22.61
CA GLU A 79 1.93 -0.19 -22.83
C GLU A 79 0.99 0.32 -21.74
N SER A 80 1.07 1.63 -21.47
CA SER A 80 0.32 2.29 -20.39
C SER A 80 -1.19 1.99 -20.44
N ASP A 81 -1.80 2.13 -21.61
CA ASP A 81 -3.24 1.92 -21.76
C ASP A 81 -3.64 0.45 -21.53
N ALA A 82 -2.78 -0.49 -21.93
CA ALA A 82 -3.01 -1.90 -21.68
C ALA A 82 -2.95 -2.21 -20.17
N VAL A 83 -1.96 -1.65 -19.47
CA VAL A 83 -1.84 -1.84 -18.01
C VAL A 83 -3.01 -1.20 -17.27
N LYS A 84 -3.40 0.03 -17.62
CA LYS A 84 -4.57 0.70 -17.03
C LYS A 84 -5.85 -0.11 -17.25
N SER A 85 -6.10 -0.54 -18.49
CA SER A 85 -7.28 -1.34 -18.81
C SER A 85 -7.32 -2.65 -18.03
N ALA A 86 -6.18 -3.31 -17.85
CA ALA A 86 -6.10 -4.55 -17.07
C ALA A 86 -6.38 -4.30 -15.58
N ILE A 87 -5.84 -3.20 -15.00
CA ILE A 87 -6.13 -2.83 -13.60
C ILE A 87 -7.61 -2.45 -13.43
N HIS A 88 -8.20 -1.72 -14.38
CA HIS A 88 -9.64 -1.39 -14.32
C HIS A 88 -10.49 -2.66 -14.34
N ALA A 89 -10.17 -3.62 -15.22
CA ALA A 89 -10.86 -4.91 -15.24
C ALA A 89 -10.71 -5.68 -13.92
N GLY A 90 -9.52 -5.70 -13.32
CA GLY A 90 -9.28 -6.30 -12.02
C GLY A 90 -10.04 -5.60 -10.88
N ASN A 91 -10.13 -4.27 -10.91
CA ASN A 91 -10.95 -3.49 -9.97
C ASN A 91 -12.44 -3.85 -10.14
N GLU A 92 -12.95 -3.89 -11.38
CA GLU A 92 -14.33 -4.26 -11.66
C GLU A 92 -14.64 -5.67 -11.13
N ALA A 93 -13.74 -6.62 -11.36
CA ALA A 93 -13.88 -7.98 -10.84
C ALA A 93 -13.92 -8.02 -9.31
N TYR A 94 -13.05 -7.26 -8.64
CA TYR A 94 -12.99 -7.21 -7.19
C TYR A 94 -14.21 -6.52 -6.57
N TYR A 95 -14.59 -5.33 -7.08
CA TYR A 95 -15.69 -4.54 -6.51
C TYR A 95 -17.06 -4.92 -7.07
N ASN A 96 -17.12 -5.60 -8.22
CA ASN A 96 -18.33 -5.91 -8.98
C ASN A 96 -19.10 -4.67 -9.49
N PHE A 97 -18.38 -3.55 -9.68
CA PHE A 97 -18.88 -2.30 -10.30
C PHE A 97 -17.71 -1.43 -10.75
N ASP A 98 -17.97 -0.47 -11.63
CA ASP A 98 -17.00 0.56 -12.00
C ASP A 98 -16.59 1.38 -10.77
N VAL A 99 -15.30 1.70 -10.70
CA VAL A 99 -14.74 2.39 -9.54
C VAL A 99 -14.16 3.74 -9.92
N ASP A 100 -14.43 4.73 -9.08
CA ASP A 100 -13.70 5.98 -9.13
C ASP A 100 -12.26 5.77 -8.66
N GLU A 101 -11.34 6.53 -9.23
CA GLU A 101 -9.93 6.55 -8.85
C GLU A 101 -9.39 7.98 -8.80
N LEU A 102 -8.33 8.19 -8.06
CA LEU A 102 -7.60 9.45 -8.07
C LEU A 102 -6.74 9.53 -9.34
N THR A 103 -6.80 10.65 -10.01
CA THR A 103 -5.85 11.00 -11.07
C THR A 103 -4.49 11.38 -10.48
N GLN A 104 -3.45 11.32 -11.29
CA GLN A 104 -2.11 11.74 -10.85
C GLN A 104 -2.09 13.22 -10.44
N SER A 105 -2.81 14.09 -11.16
CA SER A 105 -2.91 15.51 -10.81
C SER A 105 -3.61 15.75 -9.48
N GLU A 106 -4.63 14.97 -9.14
CA GLU A 106 -5.29 15.01 -7.83
C GLU A 106 -4.37 14.53 -6.71
N MET A 107 -3.63 13.44 -6.94
CA MET A 107 -2.64 12.97 -5.99
C MET A 107 -1.51 13.98 -5.79
N ASP A 108 -1.02 14.62 -6.87
CA ASP A 108 -0.04 15.70 -6.79
C ASP A 108 -0.54 16.86 -5.91
N ALA A 109 -1.81 17.23 -6.04
CA ALA A 109 -2.44 18.25 -5.22
C ALA A 109 -2.57 17.83 -3.74
N VAL A 110 -2.85 16.55 -3.47
CA VAL A 110 -2.87 15.99 -2.10
C VAL A 110 -1.48 16.05 -1.47
N LEU A 111 -0.45 15.62 -2.19
CA LEU A 111 0.93 15.60 -1.71
C LEU A 111 1.47 17.02 -1.48
N ALA A 112 1.15 17.95 -2.37
CA ALA A 112 1.50 19.38 -2.20
C ALA A 112 0.84 19.96 -0.96
N TYR A 113 -0.44 19.67 -0.73
CA TYR A 113 -1.18 20.09 0.45
C TYR A 113 -0.58 19.51 1.74
N ALA A 114 -0.28 18.21 1.76
CA ALA A 114 0.37 17.56 2.91
C ALA A 114 1.68 18.26 3.26
N LYS A 115 2.52 18.54 2.24
CA LYS A 115 3.78 19.27 2.41
C LYS A 115 3.57 20.67 2.96
N GLU A 116 2.60 21.43 2.44
CA GLU A 116 2.24 22.77 2.95
C GLU A 116 1.87 22.72 4.42
N LYS A 117 1.11 21.71 4.84
CA LYS A 117 0.69 21.52 6.24
C LYS A 117 1.77 20.89 7.12
N GLY A 118 2.95 20.58 6.60
CA GLY A 118 4.01 19.91 7.33
C GLY A 118 3.63 18.49 7.79
N MET A 119 2.80 17.80 6.99
CA MET A 119 2.43 16.40 7.17
C MET A 119 3.25 15.52 6.22
N GLY A 120 3.79 14.43 6.73
CA GLY A 120 4.35 13.38 5.89
C GLY A 120 3.25 12.49 5.31
N VAL A 121 3.46 12.00 4.08
CA VAL A 121 2.64 10.94 3.50
C VAL A 121 3.51 9.69 3.35
N ILE A 122 2.99 8.57 3.80
CA ILE A 122 3.56 7.23 3.63
C ILE A 122 2.63 6.49 2.67
N PRO A 123 2.93 6.44 1.38
CA PRO A 123 2.12 5.64 0.47
C PRO A 123 2.26 4.16 0.81
N MET A 124 1.17 3.42 0.65
CA MET A 124 1.15 1.97 0.83
C MET A 124 0.56 1.31 -0.40
N LEU A 125 1.27 0.29 -0.88
CA LEU A 125 0.79 -0.62 -1.92
C LEU A 125 1.01 -2.02 -1.40
N ASN A 126 -0.08 -2.70 -1.04
CA ASN A 126 0.00 -3.99 -0.38
C ASN A 126 0.45 -5.08 -1.35
N THR A 127 1.51 -5.77 -0.99
CA THR A 127 2.11 -6.89 -1.71
C THR A 127 2.83 -7.79 -0.71
N PRO A 128 2.96 -9.08 -0.95
CA PRO A 128 2.52 -9.91 -2.09
C PRO A 128 1.10 -10.46 -1.93
N GLY A 129 0.39 -10.14 -0.86
CA GLY A 129 -1.04 -10.37 -0.65
C GLY A 129 -1.85 -9.11 -0.92
N HIS A 130 -3.18 -9.21 -0.81
CA HIS A 130 -4.10 -8.08 -1.04
C HIS A 130 -3.91 -7.40 -2.40
N MET A 131 -3.60 -8.17 -3.42
CA MET A 131 -3.30 -7.70 -4.77
C MET A 131 -4.41 -8.01 -5.78
N ASP A 132 -5.66 -8.22 -5.34
CA ASP A 132 -6.75 -8.73 -6.19
C ASP A 132 -6.76 -8.08 -7.59
N ALA A 133 -6.91 -6.77 -7.67
CA ALA A 133 -6.94 -6.06 -8.94
C ALA A 133 -5.60 -6.12 -9.72
N ILE A 134 -4.48 -6.10 -9.01
CA ILE A 134 -3.15 -6.16 -9.63
C ILE A 134 -2.85 -7.57 -10.11
N LEU A 135 -3.23 -8.61 -9.35
CA LEU A 135 -3.02 -10.01 -9.72
C LEU A 135 -3.80 -10.37 -10.98
N ASP A 136 -5.07 -9.98 -11.06
CA ASP A 136 -5.88 -10.15 -12.26
C ASP A 136 -5.23 -9.47 -13.47
N ALA A 137 -4.73 -8.24 -13.29
CA ALA A 137 -4.02 -7.52 -14.34
C ALA A 137 -2.73 -8.24 -14.78
N VAL A 138 -1.93 -8.72 -13.83
CA VAL A 138 -0.70 -9.47 -14.14
C VAL A 138 -1.01 -10.73 -14.95
N GLU A 139 -2.01 -11.51 -14.54
CA GLU A 139 -2.41 -12.74 -15.24
C GLU A 139 -2.99 -12.45 -16.62
N SER A 140 -3.82 -11.41 -16.75
CA SER A 140 -4.38 -10.96 -18.02
C SER A 140 -3.29 -10.50 -19.00
N LEU A 141 -2.35 -9.67 -18.56
CA LEU A 141 -1.29 -9.11 -19.40
C LEU A 141 -0.24 -10.14 -19.80
N THR A 142 0.08 -11.06 -18.90
CA THR A 142 1.14 -12.04 -19.14
C THR A 142 0.63 -13.35 -19.76
N GLY A 143 -0.67 -13.62 -19.67
CA GLY A 143 -1.27 -14.90 -20.04
C GLY A 143 -0.79 -16.09 -19.19
N LYS A 144 -0.29 -15.82 -17.97
CA LYS A 144 0.28 -16.83 -17.09
C LYS A 144 -0.40 -16.81 -15.74
N THR A 145 -0.57 -17.98 -15.14
CA THR A 145 -0.98 -18.09 -13.74
C THR A 145 0.15 -17.58 -12.85
N CYS A 146 -0.14 -16.55 -12.08
CA CYS A 146 0.80 -15.89 -11.19
C CYS A 146 0.39 -16.00 -9.70
N SER A 147 -0.81 -16.53 -9.47
CA SER A 147 -1.41 -16.70 -8.15
C SER A 147 -0.80 -17.88 -7.37
N PHE A 148 -0.67 -17.71 -6.06
CA PHE A 148 -0.26 -18.78 -5.16
C PHE A 148 -1.44 -19.73 -4.89
N ASN A 149 -1.34 -21.00 -5.33
CA ASN A 149 -2.34 -22.04 -5.09
C ASN A 149 -3.78 -21.64 -5.47
N GLY A 150 -3.95 -20.80 -6.48
CA GLY A 150 -5.28 -20.32 -6.89
C GLY A 150 -5.86 -19.22 -6.00
N SER A 151 -5.03 -18.56 -5.21
CA SER A 151 -5.41 -17.37 -4.47
C SER A 151 -5.92 -16.27 -5.41
N ALA A 152 -7.01 -15.60 -5.06
CA ALA A 152 -7.50 -14.46 -5.81
C ALA A 152 -6.71 -13.16 -5.55
N ARG A 153 -5.85 -13.16 -4.51
CA ARG A 153 -5.20 -11.93 -4.02
C ARG A 153 -3.71 -12.02 -3.77
N THR A 154 -3.12 -13.21 -3.87
CA THR A 154 -1.73 -13.42 -3.45
C THR A 154 -0.91 -14.00 -4.59
N ILE A 155 0.18 -13.34 -4.96
CA ILE A 155 1.11 -13.86 -5.97
C ILE A 155 1.90 -15.04 -5.43
N ASP A 156 2.29 -15.95 -6.32
CA ASP A 156 3.29 -16.96 -6.00
C ASP A 156 4.70 -16.34 -6.04
N VAL A 157 5.27 -16.10 -4.89
CA VAL A 157 6.62 -15.50 -4.74
C VAL A 157 7.74 -16.39 -5.29
N THR A 158 7.44 -17.63 -5.69
CA THR A 158 8.37 -18.50 -6.41
C THR A 158 8.20 -18.44 -7.94
N ASN A 159 7.17 -17.75 -8.41
CA ASN A 159 6.93 -17.53 -9.83
C ASN A 159 7.70 -16.29 -10.31
N SER A 160 8.72 -16.50 -11.14
CA SER A 160 9.60 -15.40 -11.58
C SER A 160 8.86 -14.32 -12.40
N THR A 161 7.78 -14.66 -13.11
CA THR A 161 6.98 -13.69 -13.85
C THR A 161 6.18 -12.81 -12.87
N ALA A 162 5.50 -13.43 -11.89
CA ALA A 162 4.75 -12.73 -10.86
C ALA A 162 5.65 -11.76 -10.07
N VAL A 163 6.81 -12.24 -9.64
CA VAL A 163 7.78 -11.43 -8.89
C VAL A 163 8.32 -10.28 -9.73
N ALA A 164 8.76 -10.53 -10.96
CA ALA A 164 9.34 -9.50 -11.80
C ALA A 164 8.31 -8.41 -12.17
N PHE A 165 7.06 -8.80 -12.45
CA PHE A 165 5.99 -7.84 -12.73
C PHE A 165 5.68 -6.99 -11.50
N THR A 166 5.48 -7.63 -10.34
CA THR A 166 5.18 -6.95 -9.09
C THR A 166 6.30 -5.98 -8.71
N GLN A 167 7.56 -6.38 -8.84
CA GLN A 167 8.71 -5.50 -8.58
C GLN A 167 8.72 -4.27 -9.50
N ALA A 168 8.50 -4.46 -10.80
CA ALA A 168 8.45 -3.34 -11.75
C ALA A 168 7.27 -2.40 -11.44
N PHE A 169 6.11 -2.97 -11.11
CA PHE A 169 4.92 -2.21 -10.73
C PHE A 169 5.15 -1.38 -9.47
N VAL A 170 5.61 -2.01 -8.40
CA VAL A 170 5.90 -1.33 -7.13
C VAL A 170 6.97 -0.26 -7.30
N GLN A 171 8.05 -0.56 -8.03
CA GLN A 171 9.14 0.39 -8.24
C GLN A 171 8.65 1.67 -8.91
N LYS A 172 7.72 1.56 -9.86
CA LYS A 172 7.10 2.72 -10.52
C LYS A 172 6.40 3.65 -9.52
N TYR A 173 5.67 3.10 -8.54
CA TYR A 173 5.04 3.87 -7.47
C TYR A 173 6.05 4.43 -6.47
N VAL A 174 7.06 3.65 -6.11
CA VAL A 174 8.17 4.13 -5.26
C VAL A 174 8.84 5.34 -5.89
N ASP A 175 9.18 5.27 -7.18
CA ASP A 175 9.84 6.36 -7.91
C ASP A 175 8.95 7.61 -7.98
N TYR A 176 7.66 7.43 -8.28
CA TYR A 176 6.70 8.54 -8.29
C TYR A 176 6.64 9.23 -6.92
N PHE A 177 6.36 8.52 -5.85
CA PHE A 177 6.21 9.10 -4.53
C PHE A 177 7.52 9.67 -3.98
N ALA A 178 8.66 9.02 -4.26
CA ALA A 178 9.97 9.56 -3.92
C ALA A 178 10.24 10.89 -4.62
N SER A 179 9.86 11.01 -5.91
CA SER A 179 9.99 12.27 -6.67
C SER A 179 9.16 13.42 -6.08
N LYS A 180 8.08 13.11 -5.36
CA LYS A 180 7.23 14.07 -4.64
C LYS A 180 7.71 14.35 -3.21
N GLY A 181 8.77 13.70 -2.76
CA GLY A 181 9.40 13.93 -1.46
C GLY A 181 8.88 13.03 -0.33
N CYS A 182 8.14 11.97 -0.63
CA CYS A 182 7.80 10.94 0.34
C CYS A 182 9.07 10.19 0.77
N LYS A 183 9.31 10.11 2.07
CA LYS A 183 10.54 9.52 2.63
C LYS A 183 10.40 8.02 2.91
N TYR A 184 9.18 7.55 3.01
CA TYR A 184 8.83 6.18 3.37
C TYR A 184 7.84 5.63 2.36
N PHE A 185 7.88 4.33 2.15
CA PHE A 185 6.91 3.58 1.38
C PHE A 185 6.59 2.29 2.14
N ASN A 186 5.32 1.93 2.27
CA ASN A 186 4.89 0.72 2.94
C ASN A 186 4.43 -0.32 1.91
N MET A 187 5.00 -1.51 1.99
CA MET A 187 4.66 -2.64 1.11
C MET A 187 3.48 -3.49 1.64
N GLY A 188 2.93 -3.16 2.82
CA GLY A 188 1.93 -3.99 3.50
C GLY A 188 2.55 -5.28 4.04
N ALA A 189 2.61 -6.30 3.22
CA ALA A 189 3.19 -7.62 3.50
C ALA A 189 2.48 -8.40 4.63
N ASP A 190 1.17 -8.19 4.77
CA ASP A 190 0.32 -8.92 5.68
C ASP A 190 -0.53 -9.99 4.96
N GLU A 191 -1.08 -10.91 5.71
CA GLU A 191 -2.08 -11.92 5.31
C GLU A 191 -1.78 -12.69 4.01
N TYR A 192 -0.54 -13.15 3.86
CA TYR A 192 -0.17 -13.95 2.68
C TYR A 192 -1.04 -15.19 2.52
N ALA A 193 -1.71 -15.31 1.38
CA ALA A 193 -2.52 -16.46 0.98
C ALA A 193 -3.65 -16.83 1.97
N ASN A 194 -4.23 -15.87 2.67
CA ASN A 194 -5.28 -16.09 3.65
C ASN A 194 -6.61 -16.60 3.06
N ASP A 195 -6.82 -16.44 1.75
CA ASP A 195 -8.03 -16.82 1.03
C ASP A 195 -8.01 -18.28 0.52
N VAL A 196 -6.85 -18.95 0.51
CA VAL A 196 -6.73 -20.34 0.02
C VAL A 196 -6.52 -21.36 1.14
N PHE A 197 -6.88 -20.98 2.36
CA PHE A 197 -6.77 -21.84 3.53
C PHE A 197 -8.06 -22.54 3.86
N THR A 198 -8.02 -23.87 3.85
CA THR A 198 -9.15 -24.69 4.29
C THR A 198 -8.96 -25.28 5.69
N SER A 199 -7.73 -25.31 6.21
CA SER A 199 -7.43 -25.81 7.55
C SER A 199 -6.00 -25.46 7.99
N GLY A 200 -5.78 -25.25 9.27
CA GLY A 200 -4.47 -24.99 9.86
C GLY A 200 -4.11 -23.51 9.98
N PRO A 201 -2.91 -23.19 10.46
CA PRO A 201 -2.46 -21.81 10.59
C PRO A 201 -2.37 -21.16 9.22
N MET A 202 -3.02 -20.00 9.07
CA MET A 202 -3.07 -19.25 7.81
C MET A 202 -1.68 -18.78 7.39
N GLY A 203 -1.42 -18.67 6.09
CA GLY A 203 -0.20 -18.16 5.49
C GLY A 203 1.02 -19.02 5.75
N PHE A 204 1.54 -18.94 6.94
CA PHE A 204 2.76 -19.62 7.36
C PHE A 204 2.72 -21.14 7.18
N GLY A 205 1.64 -21.78 7.62
CA GLY A 205 1.51 -23.23 7.51
C GLY A 205 1.51 -23.75 6.07
N ASN A 206 0.91 -22.98 5.15
CA ASN A 206 0.92 -23.33 3.73
C ASN A 206 2.29 -23.10 3.10
N LEU A 207 2.96 -21.99 3.41
CA LEU A 207 4.31 -21.76 2.95
C LEU A 207 5.26 -22.83 3.43
N GLN A 208 5.15 -23.22 4.71
CA GLN A 208 5.93 -24.30 5.29
C GLN A 208 5.63 -25.64 4.61
N SER A 209 4.36 -26.00 4.46
CA SER A 209 3.93 -27.25 3.82
C SER A 209 4.30 -27.32 2.35
N ALA A 210 4.28 -26.17 1.66
CA ALA A 210 4.70 -26.05 0.27
C ALA A 210 6.23 -26.00 0.07
N GLY A 211 7.02 -26.01 1.16
CA GLY A 211 8.47 -25.84 1.10
C GLY A 211 8.92 -24.44 0.67
N LYS A 212 8.02 -23.45 0.76
CA LYS A 212 8.25 -22.07 0.29
C LYS A 212 8.56 -21.10 1.44
N TYR A 213 8.70 -21.59 2.65
CA TYR A 213 8.92 -20.78 3.85
C TYR A 213 10.16 -19.88 3.76
N SER A 214 11.23 -20.38 3.15
CA SER A 214 12.48 -19.63 3.00
C SER A 214 12.36 -18.35 2.16
N TYR A 215 11.30 -18.19 1.39
CA TYR A 215 11.04 -16.97 0.61
C TYR A 215 10.39 -15.86 1.46
N TYR A 216 9.96 -16.20 2.68
CA TYR A 216 9.27 -15.28 3.59
C TYR A 216 10.08 -14.97 4.86
N ALA A 217 11.05 -15.80 5.16
CA ALA A 217 11.94 -15.62 6.30
C ALA A 217 13.22 -14.89 5.91
#